data_8e67add4d437556cee9b1d2d927cdfda
#
_entry.id   8e67add4d437556cee9b1d2d927cdfda
#
_cell.length_a   1.000
_cell.length_b   1.000
_cell.length_c   1.000
_cell.angle_alpha   90.00
_cell.angle_beta   90.00
_cell.angle_gamma   90.00
#
_symmetry.space_group_name_H-M   'P 1'
#
loop_
_entity.id
_entity.type
_entity.pdbx_description
1 polymer ?
#
loop_
_entity_poly.entity_id
_entity_poly.type
_entity_poly.pdbx_seq_one_letter_code
_entity_poly.pdbx_strand_id
1 'polypeptide(L)'
;MGKPFRKTKFEKRNKMNLKQKFLPFLFLGITSLATAQEIKSEFNKEVKVQKKMSYILDMPQNTKSKIPLIVFLHGSGERGNDLEIVKNHSPFTYKNLIKEPVAILAPQCPANTWWDTEAVYFLIKEISEKYKIDKDRIYLTGLSMGGWGTLKLAGEHPEMFAAVSAVCAPTDRAMWANIHNYKDLNIKLFHGGMDDIVLPENAFNFYQKLHPVNPKAELTIFPNDNHNSWDSTYSDPKLYEWMLSLKKSKN
;
A
#
# COMPACT_ATOMS: atom_id res chain seq x y z
N MET A 1 -57.75 -18.35 48.81
CA MET A 1 -58.51 -19.53 48.36
C MET A 1 -57.56 -20.58 47.90
N GLY A 2 -57.37 -21.57 48.77
CA GLY A 2 -56.44 -22.68 48.53
C GLY A 2 -57.09 -23.81 47.77
N LYS A 3 -56.28 -24.66 47.21
CA LYS A 3 -56.62 -26.08 46.96
C LYS A 3 -55.35 -26.93 46.97
N PRO A 4 -55.41 -28.20 47.24
CA PRO A 4 -54.49 -28.85 48.14
C PRO A 4 -53.57 -29.90 47.52
N PHE A 5 -52.54 -30.24 48.29
CA PHE A 5 -51.65 -31.38 48.10
C PHE A 5 -52.41 -32.72 47.90
N ARG A 6 -51.89 -33.51 46.94
CA ARG A 6 -52.26 -34.92 46.77
C ARG A 6 -51.04 -35.79 47.07
N LYS A 7 -51.16 -36.55 48.17
CA LYS A 7 -50.25 -37.65 48.54
C LYS A 7 -50.53 -38.89 47.67
N THR A 8 -49.53 -39.55 47.20
CA THR A 8 -49.63 -40.94 46.74
C THR A 8 -48.46 -41.76 47.22
N LYS A 9 -48.79 -42.63 48.06
CA LYS A 9 -48.47 -44.06 48.36
C LYS A 9 -47.09 -44.57 48.09
N PHE A 10 -46.50 -44.96 49.22
CA PHE A 10 -45.39 -45.97 49.30
C PHE A 10 -45.91 -47.33 48.88
N GLU A 11 -45.19 -48.04 48.05
CA GLU A 11 -45.29 -49.47 47.85
C GLU A 11 -43.93 -50.17 47.90
N LYS A 12 -43.85 -51.04 48.83
CA LYS A 12 -43.08 -52.21 49.20
C LYS A 12 -41.82 -52.60 48.40
N ARG A 13 -40.78 -52.72 49.21
CA ARG A 13 -39.52 -53.46 48.96
C ARG A 13 -39.75 -54.88 48.45
N ASN A 14 -39.11 -55.27 47.39
CA ASN A 14 -38.72 -56.61 47.11
C ASN A 14 -37.20 -56.75 47.25
N LYS A 15 -36.80 -57.62 48.20
CA LYS A 15 -35.40 -58.04 48.34
C LYS A 15 -35.11 -59.09 47.26
N MET A 16 -34.16 -58.80 46.43
CA MET A 16 -33.60 -59.79 45.54
C MET A 16 -32.12 -59.97 45.86
N ASN A 17 -31.76 -61.12 46.37
CA ASN A 17 -30.41 -61.55 46.57
C ASN A 17 -29.76 -61.88 45.20
N LEU A 18 -28.77 -61.11 44.82
CA LEU A 18 -27.98 -61.49 43.67
C LEU A 18 -26.52 -61.39 44.07
N LYS A 19 -25.94 -62.59 44.32
CA LYS A 19 -24.48 -62.75 44.35
C LYS A 19 -23.99 -62.61 42.93
N GLN A 20 -23.67 -61.42 42.49
CA GLN A 20 -22.91 -61.19 41.25
C GLN A 20 -21.43 -61.18 41.57
N LYS A 21 -20.75 -62.20 41.02
CA LYS A 21 -19.26 -62.23 40.97
C LYS A 21 -18.79 -61.06 40.10
N PHE A 22 -18.10 -60.12 40.72
CA PHE A 22 -17.38 -59.08 39.99
C PHE A 22 -16.20 -59.73 39.28
N LEU A 23 -16.25 -59.83 37.97
CA LEU A 23 -15.10 -60.10 37.11
C LEU A 23 -14.44 -58.75 36.84
N PRO A 24 -13.17 -58.50 37.20
CA PRO A 24 -12.55 -57.24 36.88
C PRO A 24 -12.29 -57.20 35.35
N PHE A 25 -13.04 -56.38 34.65
CA PHE A 25 -12.71 -56.01 33.28
C PHE A 25 -11.48 -55.13 33.29
N LEU A 26 -10.33 -55.71 32.96
CA LEU A 26 -9.09 -54.98 32.71
C LEU A 26 -9.27 -54.18 31.42
N PHE A 27 -9.65 -52.91 31.52
CA PHE A 27 -9.65 -51.99 30.39
C PHE A 27 -8.18 -51.69 30.04
N LEU A 28 -7.59 -52.46 29.13
CA LEU A 28 -6.36 -52.05 28.46
C LEU A 28 -6.70 -50.83 27.59
N GLY A 29 -6.53 -49.64 28.12
CA GLY A 29 -6.58 -48.40 27.35
C GLY A 29 -5.42 -48.41 26.36
N ILE A 30 -5.71 -48.70 25.11
CA ILE A 30 -4.78 -48.49 24.02
C ILE A 30 -4.78 -46.97 23.79
N THR A 31 -3.84 -46.28 24.45
CA THR A 31 -3.51 -44.90 24.11
C THR A 31 -2.80 -44.92 22.75
N SER A 32 -3.55 -44.71 21.68
CA SER A 32 -2.93 -44.42 20.39
C SER A 32 -2.26 -43.06 20.51
N LEU A 33 -0.94 -43.05 20.65
CA LEU A 33 -0.12 -41.86 20.47
C LEU A 33 -0.33 -41.42 18.99
N ALA A 34 -1.17 -40.42 18.78
CA ALA A 34 -1.28 -39.78 17.49
C ALA A 34 0.04 -39.04 17.24
N THR A 35 0.95 -39.67 16.50
CA THR A 35 2.17 -39.02 16.04
C THR A 35 1.79 -38.10 14.86
N ALA A 36 2.04 -36.79 14.99
CA ALA A 36 1.93 -35.87 13.87
C ALA A 36 3.01 -36.21 12.84
N GLN A 37 2.59 -36.40 11.59
CA GLN A 37 3.54 -36.62 10.48
C GLN A 37 3.86 -35.25 9.84
N GLU A 38 5.13 -34.88 9.84
CA GLU A 38 5.61 -33.73 9.10
C GLU A 38 5.68 -34.10 7.61
N ILE A 39 4.97 -33.30 6.78
CA ILE A 39 5.00 -33.46 5.32
C ILE A 39 5.75 -32.24 4.77
N LYS A 40 6.89 -32.49 4.13
CA LYS A 40 7.65 -31.45 3.37
C LYS A 40 7.29 -31.65 1.90
N SER A 41 6.75 -30.58 1.30
CA SER A 41 6.29 -30.61 -0.09
C SER A 41 6.50 -29.25 -0.73
N GLU A 42 6.56 -29.21 -2.04
CA GLU A 42 6.65 -27.99 -2.85
C GLU A 42 5.28 -27.70 -3.47
N PHE A 43 4.87 -26.41 -3.40
CA PHE A 43 3.73 -25.91 -4.14
C PHE A 43 4.21 -25.25 -5.44
N ASN A 44 3.82 -25.80 -6.59
CA ASN A 44 4.16 -25.26 -7.91
C ASN A 44 2.89 -25.19 -8.77
N LYS A 45 2.35 -24.00 -8.89
CA LYS A 45 1.15 -23.70 -9.69
C LYS A 45 1.29 -22.34 -10.37
N GLU A 46 0.95 -22.27 -11.64
CA GLU A 46 0.72 -20.99 -12.32
C GLU A 46 -0.59 -20.36 -11.80
N VAL A 47 -0.52 -19.11 -11.37
CA VAL A 47 -1.68 -18.35 -10.91
C VAL A 47 -1.87 -17.11 -11.81
N LYS A 48 -3.02 -17.02 -12.47
CA LYS A 48 -3.39 -15.84 -13.28
C LYS A 48 -4.28 -14.91 -12.46
N VAL A 49 -3.84 -13.67 -12.26
CA VAL A 49 -4.59 -12.66 -11.52
C VAL A 49 -5.00 -11.55 -12.49
N GLN A 50 -6.30 -11.25 -12.53
CA GLN A 50 -6.80 -10.10 -13.28
C GLN A 50 -6.67 -8.84 -12.40
N LYS A 51 -5.95 -7.83 -12.88
CA LYS A 51 -5.86 -6.51 -12.25
C LYS A 51 -6.86 -5.56 -12.91
N LYS A 52 -7.60 -4.80 -12.09
CA LYS A 52 -8.54 -3.77 -12.55
C LYS A 52 -8.32 -2.52 -11.73
N MET A 53 -8.13 -1.38 -12.39
CA MET A 53 -7.92 -0.08 -11.75
C MET A 53 -8.57 1.01 -12.61
N SER A 54 -9.39 1.84 -12.01
CA SER A 54 -9.92 3.04 -12.66
C SER A 54 -8.90 4.17 -12.56
N TYR A 55 -8.86 5.07 -13.55
CA TYR A 55 -7.90 6.17 -13.56
C TYR A 55 -8.43 7.38 -14.33
N ILE A 56 -7.87 8.54 -14.05
CA ILE A 56 -7.92 9.72 -14.90
C ILE A 56 -6.56 9.86 -15.59
N LEU A 57 -6.60 10.08 -16.90
CA LEU A 57 -5.44 10.49 -17.68
C LEU A 57 -5.76 11.84 -18.35
N ASP A 58 -5.09 12.88 -17.88
CA ASP A 58 -5.15 14.20 -18.47
C ASP A 58 -4.01 14.34 -19.50
N MET A 59 -4.38 14.54 -20.75
CA MET A 59 -3.42 14.64 -21.86
C MET A 59 -3.41 16.06 -22.43
N PRO A 60 -2.24 16.65 -22.65
CA PRO A 60 -2.15 17.93 -23.35
C PRO A 60 -2.60 17.76 -24.80
N GLN A 61 -3.32 18.77 -25.30
CA GLN A 61 -3.82 18.78 -26.70
C GLN A 61 -2.69 19.12 -27.69
N ASN A 62 -2.82 18.59 -28.92
CA ASN A 62 -2.01 18.99 -30.09
C ASN A 62 -0.48 18.84 -29.94
N THR A 63 -0.02 17.85 -29.19
CA THR A 63 1.41 17.57 -29.06
C THR A 63 1.94 16.73 -30.23
N LYS A 64 2.99 17.24 -30.89
CA LYS A 64 3.68 16.53 -31.99
C LYS A 64 4.77 15.56 -31.47
N SER A 65 5.40 15.89 -30.35
CA SER A 65 6.48 15.14 -29.69
C SER A 65 5.95 14.20 -28.61
N LYS A 66 6.83 13.29 -28.13
CA LYS A 66 6.60 12.54 -26.90
C LYS A 66 6.53 13.49 -25.72
N ILE A 67 5.63 13.22 -24.78
CA ILE A 67 5.34 14.07 -23.62
C ILE A 67 5.74 13.38 -22.31
N PRO A 68 6.20 14.15 -21.31
CA PRO A 68 6.45 13.63 -19.97
C PRO A 68 5.16 13.13 -19.32
N LEU A 69 5.29 12.22 -18.36
CA LEU A 69 4.17 11.69 -17.58
C LEU A 69 4.43 11.91 -16.08
N ILE A 70 3.52 12.60 -15.41
CA ILE A 70 3.45 12.62 -13.94
C ILE A 70 2.40 11.59 -13.51
N VAL A 71 2.81 10.62 -12.70
CA VAL A 71 1.92 9.66 -12.05
C VAL A 71 1.69 10.10 -10.63
N PHE A 72 0.44 10.27 -10.24
CA PHE A 72 0.05 10.72 -8.91
C PHE A 72 -0.75 9.65 -8.17
N LEU A 73 -0.30 9.30 -6.97
CA LEU A 73 -0.98 8.39 -6.06
C LEU A 73 -1.60 9.16 -4.89
N HIS A 74 -2.92 9.15 -4.82
CA HIS A 74 -3.71 9.86 -3.81
C HIS A 74 -3.63 9.22 -2.41
N GLY A 75 -4.08 9.93 -1.40
CA GLY A 75 -4.18 9.49 -0.02
C GLY A 75 -5.34 8.51 0.24
N SER A 76 -5.55 8.18 1.50
CA SER A 76 -6.62 7.26 1.90
C SER A 76 -8.02 7.86 1.75
N GLY A 77 -8.14 9.18 1.72
CA GLY A 77 -9.42 9.90 1.61
C GLY A 77 -10.07 9.78 0.22
N GLU A 78 -9.27 9.57 -0.83
CA GLU A 78 -9.72 9.55 -2.22
C GLU A 78 -9.94 8.11 -2.75
N ARG A 79 -9.91 7.10 -1.85
CA ARG A 79 -10.26 5.71 -2.19
C ARG A 79 -11.72 5.60 -2.59
N GLY A 80 -12.02 4.71 -3.53
CA GLY A 80 -13.41 4.45 -3.91
C GLY A 80 -13.60 4.19 -5.39
N ASN A 81 -14.69 4.75 -5.92
CA ASN A 81 -15.12 4.60 -7.31
C ASN A 81 -15.59 5.91 -7.95
N ASP A 82 -15.41 7.03 -7.26
CA ASP A 82 -15.62 8.38 -7.81
C ASP A 82 -14.27 8.96 -8.23
N LEU A 83 -14.01 8.94 -9.55
CA LEU A 83 -12.74 9.39 -10.10
C LEU A 83 -12.50 10.90 -9.95
N GLU A 84 -13.54 11.71 -9.75
CA GLU A 84 -13.33 13.16 -9.64
C GLU A 84 -12.56 13.54 -8.38
N ILE A 85 -12.72 12.77 -7.29
CA ILE A 85 -12.05 13.07 -6.04
C ILE A 85 -10.53 12.86 -6.09
N VAL A 86 -10.00 12.04 -7.03
CA VAL A 86 -8.53 11.86 -7.14
C VAL A 86 -7.79 13.12 -7.60
N LYS A 87 -8.52 14.13 -8.07
CA LYS A 87 -7.96 15.44 -8.45
C LYS A 87 -7.67 16.32 -7.24
N ASN A 88 -8.31 16.02 -6.08
CA ASN A 88 -8.11 16.77 -4.85
C ASN A 88 -6.66 16.62 -4.37
N HIS A 89 -6.11 17.68 -3.80
CA HIS A 89 -4.78 17.66 -3.19
C HIS A 89 -3.66 17.16 -4.13
N SER A 90 -3.79 17.35 -5.42
CA SER A 90 -2.97 16.70 -6.44
C SER A 90 -2.31 17.70 -7.39
N PRO A 91 -1.37 17.29 -8.23
CA PRO A 91 -0.84 18.09 -9.31
C PRO A 91 -1.89 18.66 -10.26
N PHE A 92 -3.11 18.11 -10.32
CA PHE A 92 -4.21 18.70 -11.09
C PHE A 92 -4.62 20.09 -10.57
N THR A 93 -4.65 20.26 -9.25
CA THR A 93 -4.98 21.55 -8.60
C THR A 93 -3.97 22.62 -8.99
N TYR A 94 -2.73 22.24 -9.18
CA TYR A 94 -1.60 23.15 -9.44
C TYR A 94 -1.06 23.06 -10.86
N LYS A 95 -1.87 22.55 -11.81
CA LYS A 95 -1.47 22.36 -13.21
C LYS A 95 -0.99 23.65 -13.89
N ASN A 96 -1.51 24.81 -13.49
CA ASN A 96 -1.08 26.12 -13.97
C ASN A 96 0.36 26.48 -13.63
N LEU A 97 0.99 25.81 -12.66
CA LEU A 97 2.40 25.98 -12.30
C LEU A 97 3.34 25.17 -13.21
N ILE A 98 2.80 24.23 -13.98
CA ILE A 98 3.58 23.36 -14.88
C ILE A 98 3.75 24.08 -16.24
N LYS A 99 4.98 24.45 -16.56
CA LYS A 99 5.29 25.34 -17.69
C LYS A 99 5.40 24.63 -19.04
N GLU A 100 5.48 23.30 -19.07
CA GLU A 100 5.53 22.52 -20.32
C GLU A 100 4.38 21.55 -20.43
N PRO A 101 4.03 21.11 -21.66
CA PRO A 101 3.00 20.10 -21.86
C PRO A 101 3.39 18.77 -21.16
N VAL A 102 2.55 18.30 -20.24
CA VAL A 102 2.74 17.08 -19.46
C VAL A 102 1.44 16.31 -19.38
N ALA A 103 1.51 14.98 -19.42
CA ALA A 103 0.38 14.13 -19.08
C ALA A 103 0.37 13.89 -17.56
N ILE A 104 -0.83 13.85 -16.98
CA ILE A 104 -1.01 13.51 -15.56
C ILE A 104 -1.89 12.27 -15.47
N LEU A 105 -1.37 11.19 -14.90
CA LEU A 105 -2.08 9.95 -14.63
C LEU A 105 -2.38 9.84 -13.14
N ALA A 106 -3.66 9.76 -12.78
CA ALA A 106 -4.10 9.51 -11.42
C ALA A 106 -5.00 8.28 -11.39
N PRO A 107 -4.48 7.10 -11.04
CA PRO A 107 -5.31 5.94 -10.75
C PRO A 107 -6.08 6.14 -9.44
N GLN A 108 -7.18 5.39 -9.27
CA GLN A 108 -7.93 5.36 -8.02
C GLN A 108 -7.77 4.01 -7.33
N CYS A 109 -7.30 4.07 -6.08
CA CYS A 109 -7.25 2.92 -5.19
C CYS A 109 -8.68 2.55 -4.75
N PRO A 110 -9.11 1.28 -4.82
CA PRO A 110 -10.43 0.87 -4.38
C PRO A 110 -10.67 1.13 -2.89
N ALA A 111 -11.94 1.25 -2.49
CA ALA A 111 -12.33 1.42 -1.10
C ALA A 111 -11.75 0.29 -0.23
N ASN A 112 -11.36 0.64 1.00
CA ASN A 112 -10.86 -0.30 2.02
C ASN A 112 -9.64 -1.14 1.63
N THR A 113 -8.86 -0.69 0.61
CA THR A 113 -7.60 -1.34 0.20
C THR A 113 -6.41 -0.38 0.32
N TRP A 114 -5.22 -0.92 0.13
CA TRP A 114 -3.99 -0.18 -0.07
C TRP A 114 -3.59 -0.23 -1.55
N TRP A 115 -2.59 0.57 -1.93
CA TRP A 115 -2.09 0.59 -3.30
C TRP A 115 -1.56 -0.78 -3.74
N ASP A 116 -2.12 -1.32 -4.80
CA ASP A 116 -1.56 -2.44 -5.56
C ASP A 116 -0.52 -1.88 -6.53
N THR A 117 0.75 -1.83 -6.08
CA THR A 117 1.85 -1.23 -6.84
C THR A 117 2.12 -1.97 -8.15
N GLU A 118 1.87 -3.29 -8.19
CA GLU A 118 1.98 -4.07 -9.42
C GLU A 118 0.93 -3.65 -10.45
N ALA A 119 -0.33 -3.44 -10.01
CA ALA A 119 -1.38 -2.92 -10.90
C ALA A 119 -1.04 -1.52 -11.44
N VAL A 120 -0.48 -0.63 -10.59
CA VAL A 120 -0.02 0.70 -11.02
C VAL A 120 1.14 0.58 -12.03
N TYR A 121 2.10 -0.32 -11.80
CA TYR A 121 3.20 -0.59 -12.73
C TYR A 121 2.69 -0.96 -14.12
N PHE A 122 1.79 -1.95 -14.20
CA PHE A 122 1.22 -2.38 -15.49
C PHE A 122 0.39 -1.28 -16.15
N LEU A 123 -0.36 -0.50 -15.37
CA LEU A 123 -1.08 0.66 -15.89
C LEU A 123 -0.15 1.69 -16.53
N ILE A 124 0.96 2.04 -15.87
CA ILE A 124 1.96 2.97 -16.43
C ILE A 124 2.53 2.43 -17.74
N LYS A 125 2.84 1.14 -17.80
CA LYS A 125 3.32 0.50 -19.03
C LYS A 125 2.29 0.60 -20.16
N GLU A 126 1.04 0.22 -19.89
CA GLU A 126 -0.06 0.31 -20.86
C GLU A 126 -0.23 1.74 -21.40
N ILE A 127 -0.29 2.73 -20.51
CA ILE A 127 -0.40 4.15 -20.88
C ILE A 127 0.80 4.59 -21.72
N SER A 128 2.00 4.17 -21.34
CA SER A 128 3.23 4.53 -22.06
C SER A 128 3.36 3.89 -23.44
N GLU A 129 2.67 2.77 -23.67
CA GLU A 129 2.58 2.11 -24.98
C GLU A 129 1.46 2.67 -25.85
N LYS A 130 0.32 2.97 -25.24
CA LYS A 130 -0.88 3.43 -25.92
C LYS A 130 -0.80 4.89 -26.37
N TYR A 131 -0.10 5.72 -25.59
CA TYR A 131 0.02 7.15 -25.83
C TYR A 131 1.48 7.55 -26.10
N LYS A 132 1.69 8.73 -26.69
CA LYS A 132 3.05 9.25 -26.99
C LYS A 132 3.77 9.74 -25.74
N ILE A 133 3.96 8.86 -24.75
CA ILE A 133 4.71 9.18 -23.53
C ILE A 133 6.22 9.07 -23.78
N ASP A 134 6.98 10.03 -23.26
CA ASP A 134 8.43 9.97 -23.18
C ASP A 134 8.81 9.03 -22.01
N LYS A 135 9.19 7.80 -22.34
CA LYS A 135 9.53 6.76 -21.34
C LYS A 135 10.78 7.11 -20.51
N ASP A 136 11.56 8.10 -20.94
CA ASP A 136 12.70 8.61 -20.17
C ASP A 136 12.30 9.74 -19.21
N ARG A 137 11.06 10.21 -19.28
CA ARG A 137 10.50 11.30 -18.48
C ARG A 137 9.19 10.90 -17.79
N ILE A 138 9.23 9.81 -17.03
CA ILE A 138 8.15 9.36 -16.16
C ILE A 138 8.49 9.72 -14.73
N TYR A 139 7.62 10.45 -14.07
CA TYR A 139 7.77 10.95 -12.72
C TYR A 139 6.68 10.36 -11.83
N LEU A 140 7.02 10.04 -10.59
CA LEU A 140 6.10 9.46 -9.63
C LEU A 140 6.01 10.34 -8.39
N THR A 141 4.79 10.65 -7.99
CA THR A 141 4.53 11.38 -6.73
C THR A 141 3.26 10.86 -6.06
N GLY A 142 3.15 11.08 -4.76
CA GLY A 142 1.96 10.74 -3.99
C GLY A 142 2.05 11.22 -2.56
N LEU A 143 0.91 11.29 -1.91
CA LEU A 143 0.76 11.81 -0.56
C LEU A 143 0.19 10.76 0.41
N SER A 144 0.63 10.79 1.67
CA SER A 144 0.11 9.92 2.73
C SER A 144 0.16 8.43 2.32
N MET A 145 -0.96 7.72 2.25
CA MET A 145 -1.05 6.36 1.71
C MET A 145 -0.46 6.27 0.28
N GLY A 146 -0.66 7.28 -0.56
CA GLY A 146 -0.06 7.38 -1.88
C GLY A 146 1.45 7.64 -1.84
N GLY A 147 1.92 8.34 -0.81
CA GLY A 147 3.36 8.48 -0.53
C GLY A 147 4.02 7.14 -0.25
N TRP A 148 3.38 6.28 0.56
CA TRP A 148 3.80 4.89 0.74
C TRP A 148 3.81 4.13 -0.58
N GLY A 149 2.72 4.22 -1.36
CA GLY A 149 2.65 3.59 -2.69
C GLY A 149 3.76 4.07 -3.63
N THR A 150 4.08 5.36 -3.58
CA THR A 150 5.17 5.99 -4.33
C THR A 150 6.52 5.39 -3.96
N LEU A 151 6.85 5.33 -2.68
CA LEU A 151 8.11 4.75 -2.23
C LEU A 151 8.18 3.26 -2.58
N LYS A 152 7.10 2.51 -2.31
CA LYS A 152 7.06 1.07 -2.62
C LYS A 152 7.29 0.81 -4.10
N LEU A 153 6.52 1.46 -4.98
CA LEU A 153 6.62 1.27 -6.43
C LEU A 153 8.00 1.70 -6.97
N ALA A 154 8.55 2.81 -6.46
CA ALA A 154 9.88 3.27 -6.84
C ALA A 154 10.98 2.31 -6.42
N GLY A 155 10.86 1.65 -5.27
CA GLY A 155 11.81 0.62 -4.82
C GLY A 155 11.67 -0.71 -5.55
N GLU A 156 10.49 -1.04 -6.06
CA GLU A 156 10.23 -2.24 -6.85
C GLU A 156 10.67 -2.08 -8.32
N HIS A 157 10.53 -0.87 -8.88
CA HIS A 157 10.80 -0.56 -10.29
C HIS A 157 11.58 0.75 -10.45
N PRO A 158 12.79 0.86 -9.86
CA PRO A 158 13.56 2.10 -9.88
C PRO A 158 13.92 2.57 -11.29
N GLU A 159 14.08 1.63 -12.23
CA GLU A 159 14.38 1.90 -13.63
C GLU A 159 13.26 2.60 -14.40
N MET A 160 12.04 2.65 -13.84
CA MET A 160 10.91 3.26 -14.53
C MET A 160 10.92 4.79 -14.42
N PHE A 161 11.45 5.36 -13.35
CA PHE A 161 11.23 6.76 -13.00
C PHE A 161 12.45 7.65 -13.19
N ALA A 162 12.23 8.83 -13.77
CA ALA A 162 13.23 9.89 -13.87
C ALA A 162 13.38 10.66 -12.55
N ALA A 163 12.28 10.85 -11.83
CA ALA A 163 12.27 11.43 -10.49
C ALA A 163 11.08 10.91 -9.68
N VAL A 164 11.26 10.91 -8.35
CA VAL A 164 10.27 10.45 -7.36
C VAL A 164 10.12 11.49 -6.27
N SER A 165 8.87 11.81 -5.91
CA SER A 165 8.55 12.71 -4.80
C SER A 165 7.51 12.08 -3.88
N ALA A 166 7.87 11.80 -2.63
CA ALA A 166 6.95 11.24 -1.64
C ALA A 166 6.63 12.26 -0.55
N VAL A 167 5.34 12.48 -0.31
CA VAL A 167 4.84 13.51 0.62
C VAL A 167 4.14 12.85 1.80
N CYS A 168 4.49 13.23 3.02
CA CYS A 168 3.98 12.71 4.30
C CYS A 168 3.81 11.18 4.29
N ALA A 169 4.78 10.49 3.72
CA ALA A 169 4.71 9.06 3.46
C ALA A 169 4.99 8.23 4.72
N PRO A 170 4.10 7.30 5.09
CA PRO A 170 4.50 6.22 5.99
C PRO A 170 5.52 5.32 5.30
N THR A 171 6.39 4.70 6.08
CA THR A 171 7.42 3.78 5.60
C THR A 171 7.36 2.46 6.34
N ASP A 172 7.88 1.40 5.75
CA ASP A 172 7.86 0.07 6.34
C ASP A 172 9.22 -0.64 6.30
N ARG A 173 9.30 -1.76 7.01
CA ARG A 173 10.54 -2.54 7.11
C ARG A 173 11.00 -3.14 5.78
N ALA A 174 10.07 -3.43 4.85
CA ALA A 174 10.43 -3.98 3.56
C ALA A 174 11.15 -2.93 2.70
N MET A 175 10.67 -1.67 2.73
CA MET A 175 11.37 -0.54 2.09
C MET A 175 12.76 -0.34 2.69
N TRP A 176 12.90 -0.44 4.02
CA TRP A 176 14.18 -0.27 4.69
C TRP A 176 15.17 -1.40 4.39
N ALA A 177 14.69 -2.65 4.30
CA ALA A 177 15.52 -3.80 3.94
C ALA A 177 16.03 -3.70 2.49
N ASN A 178 15.25 -3.07 1.60
CA ASN A 178 15.56 -2.92 0.18
C ASN A 178 16.07 -1.50 -0.17
N ILE A 179 16.67 -0.79 0.79
CA ILE A 179 17.09 0.62 0.62
C ILE A 179 18.04 0.82 -0.56
N HIS A 180 18.83 -0.17 -0.91
CA HIS A 180 19.77 -0.11 -2.05
C HIS A 180 19.08 -0.01 -3.42
N ASN A 181 17.79 -0.36 -3.51
CA ASN A 181 17.03 -0.20 -4.74
C ASN A 181 16.84 1.27 -5.14
N TYR A 182 16.95 2.18 -4.18
CA TYR A 182 16.79 3.63 -4.41
C TYR A 182 18.09 4.37 -4.72
N LYS A 183 19.22 3.68 -4.83
CA LYS A 183 20.59 4.27 -4.91
C LYS A 183 20.78 5.25 -6.07
N ASP A 184 20.12 5.01 -7.22
CA ASP A 184 20.28 5.79 -8.44
C ASP A 184 19.11 6.75 -8.72
N LEU A 185 18.06 6.69 -7.90
CA LEU A 185 16.85 7.50 -8.08
C LEU A 185 17.08 8.98 -7.72
N ASN A 186 16.55 9.88 -8.53
CA ASN A 186 16.35 11.26 -8.10
C ASN A 186 15.10 11.30 -7.22
N ILE A 187 15.29 11.43 -5.92
CA ILE A 187 14.22 11.31 -4.93
C ILE A 187 14.20 12.48 -3.96
N LYS A 188 13.01 13.06 -3.77
CA LYS A 188 12.73 14.06 -2.75
C LYS A 188 11.64 13.58 -1.82
N LEU A 189 11.85 13.75 -0.54
CA LEU A 189 10.91 13.46 0.53
C LEU A 189 10.44 14.79 1.13
N PHE A 190 9.13 14.89 1.37
CA PHE A 190 8.51 16.06 1.98
C PHE A 190 7.65 15.63 3.16
N HIS A 191 7.70 16.39 4.27
CA HIS A 191 6.91 16.05 5.45
C HIS A 191 6.59 17.29 6.27
N GLY A 192 5.42 17.29 6.94
CA GLY A 192 5.07 18.30 7.92
C GLY A 192 5.76 18.02 9.26
N GLY A 193 6.36 19.06 9.87
CA GLY A 193 7.02 18.92 11.16
C GLY A 193 6.06 18.70 12.32
N MET A 194 4.78 19.04 12.15
CA MET A 194 3.70 18.88 13.13
C MET A 194 2.70 17.79 12.73
N ASP A 195 3.09 16.87 11.84
CA ASP A 195 2.25 15.77 11.39
C ASP A 195 2.00 14.77 12.54
N ASP A 196 0.75 14.68 12.98
CA ASP A 196 0.28 13.80 14.07
C ASP A 196 -0.45 12.56 13.55
N ILE A 197 -0.60 12.40 12.24
CA ILE A 197 -1.21 11.24 11.58
C ILE A 197 -0.14 10.26 11.09
N VAL A 198 0.82 10.76 10.32
CA VAL A 198 2.05 10.05 9.94
C VAL A 198 3.22 10.82 10.51
N LEU A 199 3.75 10.33 11.62
CA LEU A 199 4.79 11.05 12.35
C LEU A 199 6.02 11.33 11.47
N PRO A 200 6.66 12.52 11.58
CA PRO A 200 7.80 12.93 10.76
C PRO A 200 8.99 11.97 10.86
N GLU A 201 9.07 11.18 11.92
CA GLU A 201 10.07 10.12 12.09
C GLU A 201 10.05 9.09 10.95
N ASN A 202 8.91 8.90 10.27
CA ASN A 202 8.86 8.04 9.09
C ASN A 202 9.80 8.57 8.00
N ALA A 203 9.73 9.85 7.69
CA ALA A 203 10.60 10.49 6.70
C ALA A 203 12.06 10.54 7.17
N PHE A 204 12.30 10.91 8.45
CA PHE A 204 13.65 10.97 9.01
C PHE A 204 14.33 9.61 8.99
N ASN A 205 13.69 8.56 9.48
CA ASN A 205 14.27 7.22 9.56
C ASN A 205 14.53 6.64 8.16
N PHE A 206 13.63 6.89 7.21
CA PHE A 206 13.85 6.47 5.83
C PHE A 206 15.01 7.23 5.20
N TYR A 207 15.03 8.56 5.31
CA TYR A 207 16.10 9.40 4.79
C TYR A 207 17.46 9.05 5.39
N GLN A 208 17.53 8.81 6.69
CA GLN A 208 18.75 8.43 7.40
C GLN A 208 19.36 7.13 6.86
N LYS A 209 18.52 6.19 6.41
CA LYS A 209 18.97 4.97 5.74
C LYS A 209 19.28 5.17 4.27
N LEU A 210 18.54 6.05 3.61
CA LEU A 210 18.64 6.31 2.19
C LEU A 210 19.88 7.13 1.82
N HIS A 211 20.16 8.21 2.56
CA HIS A 211 21.19 9.18 2.21
C HIS A 211 22.61 8.57 2.08
N PRO A 212 23.05 7.60 2.92
CA PRO A 212 24.33 6.94 2.75
C PRO A 212 24.47 6.16 1.44
N VAL A 213 23.36 5.63 0.89
CA VAL A 213 23.36 4.86 -0.37
C VAL A 213 22.98 5.72 -1.58
N ASN A 214 22.27 6.82 -1.34
CA ASN A 214 21.89 7.80 -2.36
C ASN A 214 22.10 9.23 -1.85
N PRO A 215 23.32 9.80 -1.99
CA PRO A 215 23.60 11.16 -1.52
C PRO A 215 22.83 12.27 -2.26
N LYS A 216 22.16 11.94 -3.38
CA LYS A 216 21.30 12.90 -4.11
C LYS A 216 19.89 13.01 -3.51
N ALA A 217 19.53 12.09 -2.60
CA ALA A 217 18.24 12.15 -1.93
C ALA A 217 18.15 13.40 -1.06
N GLU A 218 16.99 14.04 -1.10
CA GLU A 218 16.71 15.23 -0.29
C GLU A 218 15.51 14.99 0.61
N LEU A 219 15.53 15.58 1.80
CA LEU A 219 14.41 15.64 2.73
C LEU A 219 14.10 17.10 3.06
N THR A 220 12.85 17.49 2.85
CA THR A 220 12.33 18.81 3.26
C THR A 220 11.30 18.60 4.36
N ILE A 221 11.49 19.25 5.49
CA ILE A 221 10.51 19.34 6.57
C ILE A 221 9.90 20.74 6.55
N PHE A 222 8.59 20.83 6.48
CA PHE A 222 7.84 22.07 6.68
C PHE A 222 7.51 22.23 8.16
N PRO A 223 8.20 23.11 8.90
CA PRO A 223 8.17 23.09 10.37
C PRO A 223 6.78 23.28 10.99
N ASN A 224 5.92 24.03 10.30
CA ASN A 224 4.61 24.42 10.78
C ASN A 224 3.45 23.66 10.11
N ASP A 225 3.75 22.78 9.15
CA ASP A 225 2.73 21.97 8.50
C ASP A 225 2.44 20.71 9.33
N ASN A 226 1.17 20.35 9.35
CA ASN A 226 0.70 19.08 9.88
C ASN A 226 0.66 18.03 8.76
N HIS A 227 -0.30 17.06 8.81
CA HIS A 227 -0.41 16.01 7.80
C HIS A 227 -0.63 16.55 6.37
N ASN A 228 -1.21 17.75 6.20
CA ASN A 228 -1.49 18.33 4.89
C ASN A 228 -0.29 19.01 4.21
N SER A 229 0.93 18.63 4.52
CA SER A 229 2.17 19.16 3.90
C SER A 229 2.23 19.03 2.37
N TRP A 230 1.27 18.29 1.76
CA TRP A 230 1.08 18.26 0.32
C TRP A 230 0.68 19.61 -0.28
N ASP A 231 -0.02 20.47 0.47
CA ASP A 231 -0.37 21.80 -0.01
C ASP A 231 0.89 22.65 -0.22
N SER A 232 1.80 22.68 0.75
CA SER A 232 3.10 23.34 0.63
C SER A 232 3.98 22.72 -0.46
N THR A 233 3.90 21.39 -0.61
CA THR A 233 4.70 20.65 -1.60
C THR A 233 4.23 20.92 -3.03
N TYR A 234 2.94 20.72 -3.31
CA TYR A 234 2.41 20.80 -4.68
C TYR A 234 2.15 22.22 -5.15
N SER A 235 2.03 23.21 -4.26
CA SER A 235 1.96 24.62 -4.63
C SER A 235 3.32 25.24 -4.95
N ASP A 236 4.43 24.54 -4.69
CA ASP A 236 5.77 25.04 -5.06
C ASP A 236 6.10 24.68 -6.53
N PRO A 237 6.23 25.68 -7.43
CA PRO A 237 6.60 25.44 -8.83
C PRO A 237 7.96 24.76 -8.98
N LYS A 238 8.86 24.89 -8.01
CA LYS A 238 10.18 24.27 -8.02
C LYS A 238 10.12 22.74 -8.02
N LEU A 239 9.06 22.13 -7.45
CA LEU A 239 8.86 20.70 -7.53
C LEU A 239 8.75 20.24 -8.99
N TYR A 240 7.90 20.91 -9.77
CA TYR A 240 7.67 20.56 -11.17
C TYR A 240 8.88 20.90 -12.05
N GLU A 241 9.52 22.04 -11.82
CA GLU A 241 10.75 22.44 -12.49
C GLU A 241 11.84 21.39 -12.27
N TRP A 242 12.03 20.93 -11.04
CA TRP A 242 12.98 19.86 -10.71
C TRP A 242 12.61 18.54 -11.39
N MET A 243 11.38 18.07 -11.26
CA MET A 243 10.96 16.81 -11.91
C MET A 243 11.22 16.88 -13.41
N LEU A 244 10.69 17.90 -14.09
CA LEU A 244 10.69 18.02 -15.54
C LEU A 244 12.08 18.28 -16.13
N SER A 245 13.04 18.77 -15.33
CA SER A 245 14.44 18.89 -15.74
C SER A 245 15.18 17.56 -15.85
N LEU A 246 14.65 16.49 -15.29
CA LEU A 246 15.34 15.21 -15.17
C LEU A 246 14.87 14.21 -16.24
N LYS A 247 15.81 13.36 -16.63
CA LYS A 247 15.57 12.18 -17.46
C LYS A 247 16.18 10.95 -16.80
N LYS A 248 15.66 9.79 -17.11
CA LYS A 248 16.30 8.54 -16.68
C LYS A 248 17.74 8.46 -17.18
N SER A 249 18.63 7.99 -16.33
CA SER A 249 19.97 7.60 -16.77
C SER A 249 19.84 6.47 -17.79
N LYS A 250 20.48 6.61 -18.94
CA LYS A 250 20.64 5.48 -19.86
C LYS A 250 21.70 4.56 -19.25
N ASN A 251 21.28 3.41 -18.78
CA ASN A 251 22.19 2.31 -18.44
C ASN A 251 22.76 1.71 -19.73
#